data_38cee45d661c1b4813a8469743eb127c
#
_entry.id   38cee45d661c1b4813a8469743eb127c
#
_cell.length_a   1.000
_cell.length_b   1.000
_cell.length_c   1.000
_cell.angle_alpha   90.00
_cell.angle_beta   90.00
_cell.angle_gamma   90.00
#
_symmetry.space_group_name_H-M   'P 1'
#
loop_
_entity.id
_entity.type
_entity.pdbx_description
1 polymer ?
#
loop_
_entity_poly.entity_id
_entity_poly.type
_entity_poly.pdbx_seq_one_letter_code
_entity_poly.pdbx_strand_id
1 'polypeptide(L)'
;MSKKRKKKQKPSAPVKAVRCDVCGCAFMPEMQTRLEGEIEYSYFNCDYCGKAYIVSVTDAALRRNIRKYREIADRQQKSTLSEMELLFAARLKEQNLKRAAELRQMYIREE
;
A
#
# COMPACT_ATOMS: atom_id res chain seq x y z
N MET A 1 -18.47 -5.29 -26.27
CA MET A 1 -18.04 -5.22 -25.79
C MET A 1 -17.61 -5.01 -25.25
N SER A 2 -17.85 -4.84 -25.00
CA SER A 2 -17.41 -4.68 -24.23
C SER A 2 -17.28 -4.45 -23.56
N LYS A 3 -17.52 -4.33 -23.29
CA LYS A 3 -17.34 -4.11 -22.53
C LYS A 3 -16.97 -4.06 -21.84
N LYS A 4 -17.14 -3.91 -21.76
CA LYS A 4 -16.75 -3.86 -20.96
C LYS A 4 -16.28 -3.60 -20.34
N ARG A 5 -16.44 -3.35 -20.34
CA ARG A 5 -15.97 -3.09 -19.62
C ARG A 5 -15.69 -2.61 -18.86
N LYS A 6 -16.00 -2.45 -18.58
CA LYS A 6 -15.64 -2.04 -17.81
C LYS A 6 -15.29 -2.25 -17.03
N LYS A 7 -15.53 -2.29 -16.95
CA LYS A 7 -15.14 -2.44 -16.11
C LYS A 7 -14.43 -2.73 -15.62
N LYS A 8 -14.33 -2.60 -15.57
CA LYS A 8 -13.56 -2.72 -14.97
C LYS A 8 -12.82 -2.62 -14.37
N GLN A 9 -12.68 -2.37 -14.01
CA GLN A 9 -11.78 -2.21 -13.33
C GLN A 9 -11.76 -2.17 -12.36
N LYS A 10 -11.59 -2.78 -12.20
CA LYS A 10 -11.98 -2.60 -10.97
C LYS A 10 -11.07 -2.74 -9.80
N PRO A 11 -11.10 -1.88 -8.89
CA PRO A 11 -10.23 -2.07 -7.75
C PRO A 11 -10.54 -3.37 -7.04
N SER A 12 -9.53 -3.93 -6.40
CA SER A 12 -9.66 -5.21 -5.77
C SER A 12 -10.62 -5.18 -4.59
N ALA A 13 -10.74 -4.03 -3.92
CA ALA A 13 -11.63 -3.89 -2.78
C ALA A 13 -12.38 -2.59 -2.90
N PRO A 14 -13.65 -2.58 -2.46
CA PRO A 14 -14.38 -1.31 -2.48
C PRO A 14 -13.78 -0.34 -1.49
N VAL A 15 -13.82 0.93 -1.83
CA VAL A 15 -13.38 1.98 -0.93
C VAL A 15 -14.54 2.31 -0.02
N LYS A 16 -14.29 2.28 1.28
CA LYS A 16 -15.32 2.59 2.26
C LYS A 16 -15.16 4.02 2.74
N ALA A 17 -16.28 4.65 3.06
CA ALA A 17 -16.23 5.98 3.65
C ALA A 17 -15.52 5.91 4.99
N VAL A 18 -14.74 6.93 5.28
CA VAL A 18 -14.05 7.06 6.56
C VAL A 18 -14.53 8.32 7.24
N ARG A 19 -14.40 8.35 8.56
CA ARG A 19 -14.79 9.51 9.35
C ARG A 19 -13.54 10.18 9.90
N CYS A 20 -13.45 11.48 9.68
CA CYS A 20 -12.34 12.26 10.22
C CYS A 20 -12.51 12.42 11.73
N ASP A 21 -11.44 12.15 12.48
CA ASP A 21 -11.49 12.25 13.93
C ASP A 21 -11.35 13.68 14.43
N VAL A 22 -11.02 14.61 13.54
CA VAL A 22 -10.89 16.03 13.90
C VAL A 22 -12.21 16.76 13.70
N CYS A 23 -12.81 16.65 12.52
CA CYS A 23 -14.04 17.37 12.21
C CYS A 23 -15.29 16.52 12.26
N GLY A 24 -15.13 15.19 12.33
CA GLY A 24 -16.27 14.29 12.44
C GLY A 24 -17.03 14.02 11.16
N CYS A 25 -16.61 14.59 10.05
CA CYS A 25 -17.32 14.40 8.78
C CYS A 25 -16.88 13.10 8.12
N ALA A 26 -17.84 12.44 7.48
CA ALA A 26 -17.54 11.24 6.70
C ALA A 26 -17.22 11.64 5.27
N PHE A 27 -16.28 10.96 4.64
CA PHE A 27 -15.88 11.25 3.27
C PHE A 27 -15.28 10.00 2.63
N MET A 28 -15.18 10.03 1.31
CA MET A 28 -14.53 8.94 0.57
C MET A 28 -13.07 9.32 0.39
N PRO A 29 -12.14 8.53 0.95
CA PRO A 29 -10.73 8.89 0.87
C PRO A 29 -10.20 8.73 -0.56
N GLU A 30 -9.37 9.66 -0.96
CA GLU A 30 -8.71 9.61 -2.26
C GLU A 30 -7.21 9.53 -2.02
N MET A 31 -6.63 8.37 -2.33
CA MET A 31 -5.22 8.12 -2.04
C MET A 31 -4.33 8.97 -2.92
N GLN A 32 -3.34 9.57 -2.30
CA GLN A 32 -2.33 10.36 -3.00
C GLN A 32 -0.96 9.89 -2.56
N THR A 33 0.04 10.20 -3.36
CA THR A 33 1.42 9.87 -3.01
C THR A 33 2.28 11.12 -3.12
N ARG A 34 3.31 11.16 -2.29
CA ARG A 34 4.28 12.24 -2.30
C ARG A 34 5.65 11.65 -2.13
N LEU A 35 6.61 12.12 -2.93
CA LEU A 35 7.97 11.61 -2.89
C LEU A 35 8.88 12.68 -2.31
N GLU A 36 9.65 12.32 -1.29
CA GLU A 36 10.66 13.20 -0.69
C GLU A 36 11.97 12.41 -0.67
N GLY A 37 12.84 12.70 -1.64
CA GLY A 37 14.03 11.89 -1.81
C GLY A 37 13.66 10.47 -2.17
N GLU A 38 14.11 9.51 -1.37
CA GLU A 38 13.78 8.10 -1.58
C GLU A 38 12.52 7.68 -0.84
N ILE A 39 11.96 8.55 -0.03
CA ILE A 39 10.82 8.22 0.81
C ILE A 39 9.53 8.58 0.10
N GLU A 40 8.66 7.60 -0.04
CA GLU A 40 7.36 7.82 -0.64
C GLU A 40 6.28 7.67 0.41
N TYR A 41 5.43 8.68 0.53
CA TYR A 41 4.29 8.69 1.45
C TYR A 41 3.02 8.44 0.68
N SER A 42 2.20 7.51 1.18
CA SER A 42 0.84 7.34 0.67
C SER A 42 -0.11 7.91 1.72
N TYR A 43 -0.98 8.80 1.30
CA TYR A 43 -1.82 9.52 2.25
C TYR A 43 -3.12 9.94 1.61
N PHE A 44 -4.06 10.40 2.44
CA PHE A 44 -5.24 11.08 1.95
C PHE A 44 -5.55 12.21 2.92
N ASN A 45 -6.32 13.18 2.43
CA ASN A 45 -6.72 14.32 3.23
C ASN A 45 -8.22 14.29 3.46
N CYS A 46 -8.63 14.78 4.63
CA CYS A 46 -10.05 14.96 4.87
C CYS A 46 -10.59 16.03 3.89
N ASP A 47 -11.72 15.73 3.26
CA ASP A 47 -12.31 16.64 2.28
C ASP A 47 -12.83 17.93 2.92
N TYR A 48 -13.05 17.93 4.22
CA TYR A 48 -13.70 19.03 4.90
C TYR A 48 -12.75 19.90 5.70
N CYS A 49 -11.85 19.30 6.46
CA CYS A 49 -10.93 20.07 7.29
C CYS A 49 -9.48 20.02 6.80
N GLY A 50 -9.18 19.15 5.85
CA GLY A 50 -7.86 19.09 5.25
C GLY A 50 -6.81 18.31 6.02
N LYS A 51 -7.19 17.67 7.13
CA LYS A 51 -6.22 16.90 7.89
C LYS A 51 -5.65 15.77 7.03
N ALA A 52 -4.33 15.60 7.08
CA ALA A 52 -3.65 14.55 6.34
C ALA A 52 -3.57 13.27 7.17
N TYR A 53 -3.85 12.16 6.53
CA TYR A 53 -3.75 10.84 7.13
C TYR A 53 -2.75 10.02 6.34
N ILE A 54 -1.61 9.71 6.94
CA ILE A 54 -0.55 8.96 6.27
C ILE A 54 -0.82 7.47 6.45
N VAL A 55 -0.95 6.77 5.34
CA VAL A 55 -1.29 5.35 5.33
C VAL A 55 -0.05 4.48 5.32
N SER A 56 0.95 4.86 4.53
CA SER A 56 2.17 4.06 4.44
C SER A 56 3.36 4.95 4.09
N VAL A 57 4.53 4.45 4.45
CA VAL A 57 5.80 5.09 4.12
C VAL A 57 6.72 4.00 3.57
N THR A 58 7.30 4.24 2.40
CA THR A 58 8.22 3.29 1.80
C THR A 58 9.49 4.00 1.36
N ASP A 59 10.61 3.25 1.33
CA ASP A 59 11.83 3.74 0.70
C ASP A 59 12.09 2.93 -0.57
N ALA A 60 13.14 3.29 -1.31
CA ALA A 60 13.41 2.65 -2.59
C ALA A 60 13.67 1.15 -2.43
N ALA A 61 14.40 0.77 -1.39
CA ALA A 61 14.70 -0.64 -1.16
C ALA A 61 13.43 -1.44 -0.84
N LEU A 62 12.57 -0.88 -0.01
CA LEU A 62 11.32 -1.56 0.33
C LEU A 62 10.43 -1.70 -0.91
N ARG A 63 10.34 -0.66 -1.74
CA ARG A 63 9.52 -0.75 -2.94
C ARG A 63 10.04 -1.81 -3.90
N ARG A 64 11.37 -1.95 -4.02
CA ARG A 64 11.95 -3.01 -4.86
C ARG A 64 11.59 -4.39 -4.32
N ASN A 65 11.64 -4.56 -3.01
CA ASN A 65 11.35 -5.84 -2.40
C ASN A 65 9.87 -6.19 -2.48
N ILE A 66 9.00 -5.19 -2.38
CA ILE A 66 7.57 -5.42 -2.57
C ILE A 66 7.31 -5.90 -4.00
N ARG A 67 7.97 -5.29 -4.97
CA ARG A 67 7.83 -5.68 -6.36
C ARG A 67 8.30 -7.11 -6.60
N LYS A 68 9.44 -7.47 -6.00
CA LYS A 68 9.93 -8.84 -6.09
C LYS A 68 8.94 -9.84 -5.52
N TYR A 69 8.37 -9.51 -4.37
CA TYR A 69 7.41 -10.40 -3.74
C TYR A 69 6.19 -10.60 -4.65
N ARG A 70 5.70 -9.53 -5.26
CA ARG A 70 4.57 -9.61 -6.17
C ARG A 70 4.87 -10.49 -7.37
N GLU A 71 6.07 -10.39 -7.91
CA GLU A 71 6.46 -11.23 -9.04
C GLU A 71 6.45 -12.70 -8.67
N ILE A 72 6.93 -13.02 -7.49
CA ILE A 72 6.93 -14.40 -7.02
C ILE A 72 5.50 -14.89 -6.80
N ALA A 73 4.66 -14.06 -6.20
CA ALA A 73 3.27 -14.41 -5.96
C ALA A 73 2.52 -14.64 -7.29
N ASP A 74 2.81 -13.82 -8.31
CA ASP A 74 2.21 -14.00 -9.62
C ASP A 74 2.62 -15.33 -10.23
N ARG A 75 3.90 -15.68 -10.11
CA ARG A 75 4.37 -16.98 -10.63
C ARG A 75 3.72 -18.14 -9.90
N GLN A 76 3.48 -17.99 -8.61
CA GLN A 76 2.86 -19.05 -7.84
C GLN A 76 1.45 -19.36 -8.35
N GLN A 77 0.76 -18.38 -8.84
CA GLN A 77 -0.58 -18.58 -9.39
C GLN A 77 -0.54 -19.34 -10.72
N LYS A 78 0.58 -19.26 -11.44
CA LYS A 78 0.70 -19.86 -12.77
C LYS A 78 1.41 -21.19 -12.76
N SER A 79 2.23 -21.45 -11.76
CA SER A 79 3.00 -22.69 -11.69
C SER A 79 3.38 -22.96 -10.26
N THR A 80 3.85 -24.18 -10.02
CA THR A 80 4.31 -24.57 -8.71
C THR A 80 5.70 -24.00 -8.47
N LEU A 81 5.88 -23.34 -7.35
CA LEU A 81 7.19 -22.84 -6.98
C LEU A 81 7.97 -23.93 -6.25
N SER A 82 9.30 -23.86 -6.35
CA SER A 82 10.15 -24.75 -5.60
C SER A 82 10.08 -24.38 -4.11
N GLU A 83 10.53 -25.31 -3.28
CA GLU A 83 10.56 -25.09 -1.84
C GLU A 83 11.44 -23.89 -1.49
N MET A 84 12.57 -23.76 -2.19
CA MET A 84 13.47 -22.64 -1.97
C MET A 84 12.82 -21.31 -2.30
N GLU A 85 12.04 -21.29 -3.38
CA GLU A 85 11.33 -20.06 -3.76
C GLU A 85 10.26 -19.69 -2.75
N LEU A 86 9.57 -20.69 -2.21
CA LEU A 86 8.56 -20.44 -1.19
C LEU A 86 9.18 -19.89 0.08
N LEU A 87 10.33 -20.43 0.47
CA LEU A 87 11.06 -19.91 1.63
C LEU A 87 11.54 -18.50 1.42
N PHE A 88 12.05 -18.21 0.22
CA PHE A 88 12.51 -16.89 -0.11
C PHE A 88 11.36 -15.88 -0.05
N ALA A 89 10.20 -16.26 -0.60
CA ALA A 89 9.04 -15.38 -0.58
C ALA A 89 8.57 -15.10 0.84
N ALA A 90 8.55 -16.14 1.69
CA ALA A 90 8.13 -15.95 3.08
C ALA A 90 9.06 -15.01 3.82
N ARG A 91 10.38 -15.18 3.59
CA ARG A 91 11.36 -14.31 4.23
C ARG A 91 11.25 -12.89 3.74
N LEU A 92 11.04 -12.73 2.45
CA LEU A 92 10.89 -11.41 1.85
C LEU A 92 9.66 -10.69 2.40
N LYS A 93 8.56 -11.41 2.56
CA LYS A 93 7.34 -10.84 3.14
C LYS A 93 7.60 -10.34 4.56
N GLU A 94 8.29 -11.16 5.35
CA GLU A 94 8.60 -10.79 6.73
C GLU A 94 9.49 -9.55 6.78
N GLN A 95 10.52 -9.50 5.93
CA GLN A 95 11.40 -8.36 5.86
C GLN A 95 10.66 -7.09 5.45
N ASN A 96 9.74 -7.23 4.48
CA ASN A 96 8.97 -6.09 4.02
C ASN A 96 8.09 -5.53 5.13
N LEU A 97 7.43 -6.39 5.89
CA LEU A 97 6.59 -5.95 7.00
C LEU A 97 7.41 -5.26 8.07
N LYS A 98 8.57 -5.81 8.38
CA LYS A 98 9.44 -5.24 9.39
C LYS A 98 9.95 -3.88 8.97
N ARG A 99 10.39 -3.76 7.71
CA ARG A 99 10.89 -2.49 7.22
C ARG A 99 9.80 -1.43 7.16
N ALA A 100 8.59 -1.83 6.75
CA ALA A 100 7.48 -0.90 6.72
C ALA A 100 7.18 -0.36 8.11
N ALA A 101 7.22 -1.23 9.13
CA ALA A 101 6.99 -0.79 10.50
C ALA A 101 8.09 0.17 10.98
N GLU A 102 9.34 -0.11 10.62
CA GLU A 102 10.45 0.77 10.97
C GLU A 102 10.27 2.16 10.36
N LEU A 103 9.89 2.20 9.08
CA LEU A 103 9.71 3.46 8.39
C LEU A 103 8.55 4.26 8.98
N ARG A 104 7.48 3.58 9.38
CA ARG A 104 6.38 4.27 10.02
C ARG A 104 6.84 4.94 11.31
N GLN A 105 7.63 4.24 12.11
CA GLN A 105 8.13 4.82 13.35
C GLN A 105 9.06 5.99 13.12
N MET A 106 9.85 5.93 12.04
CA MET A 106 10.81 6.98 11.74
C MET A 106 10.16 8.24 11.17
N TYR A 107 9.13 8.08 10.34
CA TYR A 107 8.62 9.18 9.55
C TYR A 107 7.19 9.58 9.86
N ILE A 108 6.43 8.75 10.57
CA ILE A 108 5.08 9.10 10.99
C ILE A 108 5.10 9.28 12.50
N ARG A 109 4.81 10.48 12.93
CA ARG A 109 4.74 10.76 14.36
C ARG A 109 3.30 10.94 14.74
N GLU A 110 2.90 10.25 15.77
CA GLU A 110 1.57 10.40 16.31
C GLU A 110 1.65 11.27 17.54
N GLU A 111 0.67 12.15 17.69
CA GLU A 111 0.68 13.10 18.78
C GLU A 111 -0.46 12.89 19.72
#